data_6b0df6e9c76213c24b7723ff75ca7426
#
_entry.id   6b0df6e9c76213c24b7723ff75ca7426
#
_cell.length_a   1.000
_cell.length_b   1.000
_cell.length_c   1.000
_cell.angle_alpha   90.00
_cell.angle_beta   90.00
_cell.angle_gamma   90.00
#
_symmetry.space_group_name_H-M   'P 1'
#
loop_
_entity.id
_entity.type
_entity.pdbx_description
1 polymer ?
#
loop_
_entity_poly.entity_id
_entity_poly.type
_entity_poly.pdbx_seq_one_letter_code
_entity_poly.pdbx_strand_id
1 'polypeptide(L)'
;MSTDNIFTALSIRDVTFIARGIIALAISYGAFSAEIFRAGIQSISTGQIEAAQALGLTRFQSLRLIILPQAIRRVLPPLGNDFIAMLKESSLVSVLGVNEITHLGKKYAAASFRFPETYNTLAFLYLSMTLILSMGVKFMEKKLNKD
;
A
#
# COMPACT_ATOMS: atom_id res chain seq x y z
N MET A 1 38.87 -12.81 13.38
CA MET A 1 37.66 -13.18 12.61
C MET A 1 36.94 -11.89 12.35
N SER A 2 37.13 -11.28 11.17
CA SER A 2 36.79 -9.90 10.92
C SER A 2 35.31 -9.71 10.60
N THR A 3 34.72 -8.71 11.23
CA THR A 3 33.35 -8.23 11.06
C THR A 3 33.05 -7.73 9.62
N ASP A 4 34.06 -7.62 8.78
CA ASP A 4 33.95 -7.11 7.41
C ASP A 4 33.23 -8.07 6.46
N ASN A 5 33.06 -9.35 6.82
CA ASN A 5 32.48 -10.37 5.92
C ASN A 5 30.95 -10.37 5.89
N ILE A 6 30.27 -9.74 6.84
CA ILE A 6 28.79 -9.69 6.86
C ILE A 6 28.28 -8.57 5.98
N PHE A 7 28.94 -7.44 5.94
CA PHE A 7 28.55 -6.29 5.11
C PHE A 7 28.95 -6.45 3.64
N THR A 8 30.00 -7.20 3.34
CA THR A 8 30.38 -7.53 1.96
C THR A 8 29.50 -8.62 1.32
N ALA A 9 28.87 -9.48 2.14
CA ALA A 9 27.94 -10.50 1.65
C ALA A 9 26.58 -9.95 1.14
N LEU A 10 26.24 -8.72 1.53
CA LEU A 10 25.03 -8.02 1.06
C LEU A 10 25.40 -6.94 0.02
N SER A 11 26.14 -7.31 -1.00
CA SER A 11 26.32 -6.42 -2.13
C SER A 11 24.96 -6.20 -2.81
N ILE A 12 24.60 -4.92 -3.03
CA ILE A 12 23.38 -4.54 -3.77
C ILE A 12 23.34 -5.23 -5.16
N ARG A 13 24.49 -5.67 -5.67
CA ARG A 13 24.60 -6.40 -6.94
C ARG A 13 23.99 -7.80 -6.89
N ASP A 14 23.97 -8.44 -5.71
CA ASP A 14 23.47 -9.81 -5.53
C ASP A 14 21.96 -9.88 -5.32
N VAL A 15 21.32 -8.73 -5.05
CA VAL A 15 19.87 -8.62 -4.91
C VAL A 15 19.23 -8.63 -6.29
N THR A 16 18.36 -9.60 -6.57
CA THR A 16 17.64 -9.68 -7.85
C THR A 16 16.84 -8.40 -8.12
N PHE A 17 16.63 -8.04 -9.39
CA PHE A 17 15.85 -6.86 -9.78
C PHE A 17 14.45 -6.84 -9.14
N ILE A 18 13.82 -8.00 -9.00
CA ILE A 18 12.53 -8.16 -8.34
C ILE A 18 12.63 -7.76 -6.86
N ALA A 19 13.61 -8.25 -6.14
CA ALA A 19 13.80 -7.93 -4.73
C ALA A 19 14.07 -6.43 -4.50
N ARG A 20 14.84 -5.79 -5.39
CA ARG A 20 15.04 -4.32 -5.35
C ARG A 20 13.73 -3.57 -5.53
N GLY A 21 12.90 -3.97 -6.49
CA GLY A 21 11.58 -3.37 -6.70
C GLY A 21 10.67 -3.55 -5.48
N ILE A 22 10.63 -4.75 -4.90
CA ILE A 22 9.86 -5.04 -3.69
C ILE A 22 10.34 -4.18 -2.51
N ILE A 23 11.63 -4.10 -2.26
CA ILE A 23 12.19 -3.31 -1.15
C ILE A 23 11.86 -1.82 -1.34
N ALA A 24 12.03 -1.27 -2.54
CA ALA A 24 11.72 0.13 -2.83
C ALA A 24 10.25 0.44 -2.58
N LEU A 25 9.33 -0.38 -3.10
CA LEU A 25 7.89 -0.24 -2.87
C LEU A 25 7.54 -0.42 -1.40
N ALA A 26 8.09 -1.43 -0.72
CA ALA A 26 7.82 -1.69 0.69
C ALA A 26 8.23 -0.52 1.60
N ILE A 27 9.39 0.10 1.35
CA ILE A 27 9.84 1.27 2.10
C ILE A 27 8.92 2.47 1.85
N SER A 28 8.62 2.76 0.58
CA SER A 28 7.76 3.89 0.20
C SER A 28 6.36 3.74 0.78
N TYR A 29 5.70 2.63 0.52
CA TYR A 29 4.33 2.40 1.01
C TYR A 29 4.25 2.14 2.52
N GLY A 30 5.32 1.60 3.13
CA GLY A 30 5.42 1.47 4.58
C GLY A 30 5.39 2.84 5.27
N ALA A 31 6.07 3.85 4.71
CA ALA A 31 6.04 5.21 5.22
C ALA A 31 4.64 5.85 5.10
N PHE A 32 3.99 5.73 3.93
CA PHE A 32 2.61 6.22 3.73
C PHE A 32 1.61 5.52 4.65
N SER A 33 1.67 4.19 4.73
CA SER A 33 0.79 3.41 5.62
C SER A 33 0.97 3.79 7.08
N ALA A 34 2.20 4.03 7.53
CA ALA A 34 2.47 4.48 8.90
C ALA A 34 1.79 5.82 9.21
N GLU A 35 1.78 6.76 8.25
CA GLU A 35 1.10 8.04 8.40
C GLU A 35 -0.43 7.89 8.41
N ILE A 36 -0.98 7.00 7.57
CA ILE A 36 -2.42 6.68 7.59
C ILE A 36 -2.83 6.12 8.97
N PHE A 37 -2.06 5.19 9.53
CA PHE A 37 -2.32 4.65 10.87
C PHE A 37 -2.24 5.74 11.94
N ARG A 38 -1.20 6.57 11.89
CA ARG A 38 -1.04 7.69 12.81
C ARG A 38 -2.25 8.63 12.75
N ALA A 39 -2.62 9.09 11.56
CA ALA A 39 -3.74 9.98 11.35
C ALA A 39 -5.07 9.35 11.83
N GLY A 40 -5.28 8.07 11.57
CA GLY A 40 -6.46 7.33 12.02
C GLY A 40 -6.58 7.29 13.54
N ILE A 41 -5.49 7.03 14.26
CA ILE A 41 -5.49 7.02 15.73
C ILE A 41 -5.68 8.44 16.28
N GLN A 42 -4.96 9.42 15.74
CA GLN A 42 -5.04 10.82 16.20
C GLN A 42 -6.40 11.47 15.89
N SER A 43 -7.15 10.95 14.94
CA SER A 43 -8.48 11.45 14.61
C SER A 43 -9.53 11.14 15.67
N ILE A 44 -9.24 10.23 16.62
CA ILE A 44 -10.16 9.92 17.71
C ILE A 44 -10.17 11.08 18.70
N SER A 45 -11.37 11.57 19.01
CA SER A 45 -11.56 12.70 19.91
C SER A 45 -11.00 12.43 21.29
N THR A 46 -10.30 13.39 21.88
CA THR A 46 -9.78 13.34 23.26
C THR A 46 -10.90 13.12 24.27
N GLY A 47 -12.09 13.65 24.03
CA GLY A 47 -13.26 13.42 24.86
C GLY A 47 -13.67 11.94 25.02
N GLN A 48 -13.40 11.10 24.00
CA GLN A 48 -13.62 9.65 24.10
C GLN A 48 -12.63 9.02 25.09
N ILE A 49 -11.41 9.53 25.10
CA ILE A 49 -10.35 9.04 26.01
C ILE A 49 -10.65 9.49 27.44
N GLU A 50 -11.05 10.76 27.61
CA GLU A 50 -11.41 11.32 28.91
C GLU A 50 -12.64 10.64 29.51
N ALA A 51 -13.69 10.40 28.71
CA ALA A 51 -14.86 9.65 29.13
C ALA A 51 -14.51 8.21 29.57
N ALA A 52 -13.64 7.55 28.83
CA ALA A 52 -13.15 6.22 29.20
C ALA A 52 -12.44 6.22 30.55
N GLN A 53 -11.59 7.23 30.80
CA GLN A 53 -10.88 7.40 32.06
C GLN A 53 -11.83 7.70 33.22
N ALA A 54 -12.85 8.53 32.98
CA ALA A 54 -13.89 8.84 33.97
C ALA A 54 -14.69 7.59 34.36
N LEU A 55 -14.85 6.63 33.46
CA LEU A 55 -15.44 5.31 33.73
C LEU A 55 -14.49 4.32 34.41
N GLY A 56 -13.27 4.75 34.77
CA GLY A 56 -12.26 3.92 35.43
C GLY A 56 -11.54 2.92 34.51
N LEU A 57 -11.65 3.07 33.20
CA LEU A 57 -10.93 2.21 32.26
C LEU A 57 -9.43 2.52 32.28
N THR A 58 -8.62 1.47 32.31
CA THR A 58 -7.16 1.60 32.14
C THR A 58 -6.84 2.06 30.72
N ARG A 59 -5.64 2.61 30.52
CA ARG A 59 -5.17 3.05 29.18
C ARG A 59 -5.25 1.92 28.15
N PHE A 60 -4.91 0.71 28.53
CA PHE A 60 -4.97 -0.46 27.65
C PHE A 60 -6.41 -0.85 27.30
N GLN A 61 -7.33 -0.79 28.28
CA GLN A 61 -8.76 -1.04 28.03
C GLN A 61 -9.36 0.02 27.13
N SER A 62 -9.05 1.32 27.36
CA SER A 62 -9.48 2.43 26.51
C SER A 62 -8.96 2.26 25.07
N LEU A 63 -7.69 1.88 24.90
CA LEU A 63 -7.11 1.62 23.60
C LEU A 63 -7.86 0.47 22.88
N ARG A 64 -8.03 -0.66 23.57
CA ARG A 64 -8.59 -1.88 22.95
C ARG A 64 -10.09 -1.78 22.67
N LEU A 65 -10.86 -1.20 23.59
CA LEU A 65 -12.32 -1.22 23.54
C LEU A 65 -12.93 0.00 22.84
N ILE A 66 -12.22 1.14 22.83
CA ILE A 66 -12.77 2.40 22.33
C ILE A 66 -11.97 2.92 21.13
N ILE A 67 -10.65 3.09 21.29
CA ILE A 67 -9.82 3.76 20.28
C ILE A 67 -9.62 2.85 19.07
N LEU A 68 -9.17 1.62 19.29
CA LEU A 68 -8.78 0.72 18.21
C LEU A 68 -9.91 0.37 17.25
N PRO A 69 -11.15 0.05 17.70
CA PRO A 69 -12.25 -0.22 16.78
C PRO A 69 -12.61 0.99 15.92
N GLN A 70 -12.59 2.18 16.50
CA GLN A 70 -12.87 3.42 15.77
C GLN A 70 -11.73 3.78 14.80
N ALA A 71 -10.47 3.65 15.25
CA ALA A 71 -9.29 3.91 14.42
C ALA A 71 -9.26 2.98 13.19
N ILE A 72 -9.54 1.68 13.35
CA ILE A 72 -9.59 0.72 12.23
C ILE A 72 -10.60 1.16 11.18
N ARG A 73 -11.80 1.56 11.59
CA ARG A 73 -12.84 2.03 10.67
C ARG A 73 -12.38 3.27 9.87
N ARG A 74 -11.58 4.16 10.47
CA ARG A 74 -11.06 5.37 9.83
C ARG A 74 -9.84 5.12 8.95
N VAL A 75 -9.04 4.10 9.26
CA VAL A 75 -7.82 3.74 8.55
C VAL A 75 -8.08 2.87 7.31
N LEU A 76 -9.08 1.99 7.36
CA LEU A 76 -9.35 1.04 6.28
C LEU A 76 -9.64 1.70 4.92
N PRO A 77 -10.45 2.76 4.80
CA PRO A 77 -10.70 3.42 3.51
C PRO A 77 -9.44 4.02 2.88
N PRO A 78 -8.65 4.86 3.56
CA PRO A 78 -7.42 5.39 2.97
C PRO A 78 -6.38 4.31 2.66
N LEU A 79 -6.25 3.24 3.46
CA LEU A 79 -5.41 2.09 3.11
C LEU A 79 -5.86 1.39 1.84
N GLY A 80 -7.18 1.25 1.63
CA GLY A 80 -7.72 0.69 0.41
C GLY A 80 -7.37 1.55 -0.81
N ASN A 81 -7.46 2.87 -0.70
CA ASN A 81 -7.07 3.80 -1.76
C ASN A 81 -5.56 3.78 -2.02
N ASP A 82 -4.75 3.69 -0.96
CA ASP A 82 -3.29 3.57 -1.05
C ASP A 82 -2.89 2.26 -1.77
N PHE A 83 -3.56 1.15 -1.47
CA PHE A 83 -3.36 -0.11 -2.18
C PHE A 83 -3.66 -0.01 -3.69
N ILE A 84 -4.72 0.72 -4.08
CA ILE A 84 -5.04 0.98 -5.48
C ILE A 84 -3.95 1.83 -6.15
N ALA A 85 -3.42 2.83 -5.44
CA ALA A 85 -2.30 3.65 -5.91
C ALA A 85 -1.05 2.78 -6.13
N MET A 86 -0.68 1.95 -5.15
CA MET A 86 0.44 1.03 -5.22
C MET A 86 0.37 0.11 -6.44
N LEU A 87 -0.82 -0.41 -6.77
CA LEU A 87 -1.01 -1.27 -7.93
C LEU A 87 -0.66 -0.55 -9.24
N LYS A 88 -1.02 0.72 -9.39
CA LYS A 88 -0.67 1.52 -10.56
C LYS A 88 0.81 1.87 -10.58
N GLU A 89 1.36 2.26 -9.44
CA GLU A 89 2.76 2.67 -9.31
C GLU A 89 3.72 1.49 -9.41
N SER A 90 3.26 0.25 -9.19
CA SER A 90 4.06 -0.94 -9.45
C SER A 90 4.54 -1.03 -10.90
N SER A 91 3.85 -0.38 -11.85
CA SER A 91 4.31 -0.26 -13.23
C SER A 91 5.65 0.47 -13.36
N LEU A 92 6.03 1.31 -12.40
CA LEU A 92 7.31 2.03 -12.39
C LEU A 92 8.50 1.07 -12.23
N VAL A 93 8.32 -0.07 -11.57
CA VAL A 93 9.40 -1.07 -11.45
C VAL A 93 9.78 -1.72 -12.79
N SER A 94 8.96 -1.51 -13.83
CA SER A 94 9.31 -1.88 -15.21
C SER A 94 10.62 -1.24 -15.67
N VAL A 95 10.93 -0.04 -15.16
CA VAL A 95 12.17 0.70 -15.48
C VAL A 95 13.40 -0.04 -14.92
N LEU A 96 13.21 -0.78 -13.83
CA LEU A 96 14.25 -1.61 -13.21
C LEU A 96 14.43 -2.97 -13.90
N GLY A 97 13.68 -3.23 -15.00
CA GLY A 97 13.74 -4.49 -15.72
C GLY A 97 12.94 -5.64 -15.09
N VAL A 98 12.09 -5.34 -14.11
CA VAL A 98 11.19 -6.34 -13.52
C VAL A 98 10.13 -6.75 -14.53
N ASN A 99 9.95 -8.05 -14.73
CA ASN A 99 8.94 -8.59 -15.65
C ASN A 99 7.54 -8.47 -15.03
N GLU A 100 6.94 -7.30 -15.17
CA GLU A 100 5.55 -7.01 -14.83
C GLU A 100 4.76 -6.65 -16.12
N ILE A 101 3.46 -6.40 -16.00
CA ILE A 101 2.57 -6.22 -17.15
C ILE A 101 3.08 -5.15 -18.12
N THR A 102 3.52 -3.99 -17.61
CA THR A 102 4.04 -2.89 -18.45
C THR A 102 5.34 -3.27 -19.15
N HIS A 103 6.24 -3.98 -18.45
CA HIS A 103 7.51 -4.43 -19.04
C HIS A 103 7.28 -5.46 -20.17
N LEU A 104 6.34 -6.39 -19.96
CA LEU A 104 5.94 -7.35 -20.99
C LEU A 104 5.31 -6.65 -22.19
N GLY A 105 4.44 -5.66 -21.94
CA GLY A 105 3.87 -4.83 -23.00
C GLY A 105 4.91 -4.07 -23.80
N LYS A 106 5.90 -3.45 -23.13
CA LYS A 106 7.04 -2.78 -23.80
C LYS A 106 7.81 -3.74 -24.71
N LYS A 107 8.12 -4.94 -24.23
CA LYS A 107 8.79 -5.98 -25.04
C LYS A 107 7.97 -6.37 -26.26
N TYR A 108 6.67 -6.60 -26.07
CA TYR A 108 5.75 -6.93 -27.17
C TYR A 108 5.64 -5.80 -28.20
N ALA A 109 5.48 -4.55 -27.75
CA ALA A 109 5.42 -3.39 -28.61
C ALA A 109 6.70 -3.23 -29.45
N ALA A 110 7.86 -3.41 -28.83
CA ALA A 110 9.15 -3.33 -29.52
C ALA A 110 9.34 -4.45 -30.54
N ALA A 111 8.83 -5.68 -30.26
CA ALA A 111 8.94 -6.81 -31.18
C ALA A 111 7.95 -6.74 -32.35
N SER A 112 6.73 -6.22 -32.11
CA SER A 112 5.64 -6.18 -33.10
C SER A 112 5.47 -4.84 -33.79
N PHE A 113 6.13 -3.78 -33.32
CA PHE A 113 5.95 -2.38 -33.73
C PHE A 113 4.52 -1.84 -33.57
N ARG A 114 3.68 -2.53 -32.77
CA ARG A 114 2.29 -2.15 -32.49
C ARG A 114 2.19 -1.38 -31.17
N PHE A 115 2.76 -0.18 -31.12
CA PHE A 115 2.81 0.64 -29.93
C PHE A 115 1.43 1.12 -29.46
N PRO A 116 0.57 1.74 -30.34
CA PRO A 116 -0.72 2.25 -29.90
C PRO A 116 -1.63 1.19 -29.33
N GLU A 117 -1.74 0.03 -30.02
CA GLU A 117 -2.60 -1.07 -29.61
C GLU A 117 -2.16 -1.65 -28.26
N THR A 118 -0.85 -1.83 -28.09
CA THR A 118 -0.29 -2.37 -26.86
C THR A 118 -0.52 -1.44 -25.68
N TYR A 119 -0.23 -0.15 -25.82
CA TYR A 119 -0.43 0.81 -24.73
C TYR A 119 -1.89 1.05 -24.41
N ASN A 120 -2.79 1.05 -25.40
CA ASN A 120 -4.22 1.11 -25.15
C ASN A 120 -4.72 -0.13 -24.39
N THR A 121 -4.21 -1.31 -24.73
CA THR A 121 -4.53 -2.55 -23.99
C THR A 121 -4.05 -2.49 -22.55
N LEU A 122 -2.81 -2.02 -22.33
CA LEU A 122 -2.29 -1.82 -20.98
C LEU A 122 -3.11 -0.82 -20.17
N ALA A 123 -3.46 0.32 -20.79
CA ALA A 123 -4.30 1.33 -20.13
C ALA A 123 -5.67 0.76 -19.76
N PHE A 124 -6.29 -0.02 -20.64
CA PHE A 124 -7.57 -0.68 -20.38
C PHE A 124 -7.46 -1.69 -19.24
N LEU A 125 -6.38 -2.49 -19.18
CA LEU A 125 -6.14 -3.44 -18.10
C LEU A 125 -5.98 -2.73 -16.75
N TYR A 126 -5.15 -1.70 -16.67
CA TYR A 126 -4.97 -0.94 -15.44
C TYR A 126 -6.25 -0.22 -15.02
N LEU A 127 -6.99 0.35 -15.97
CA LEU A 127 -8.28 0.98 -15.71
C LEU A 127 -9.28 -0.01 -15.12
N SER A 128 -9.46 -1.17 -15.76
CA SER A 128 -10.40 -2.18 -15.29
C SER A 128 -10.04 -2.72 -13.91
N MET A 129 -8.76 -3.03 -13.65
CA MET A 129 -8.28 -3.45 -12.33
C MET A 129 -8.55 -2.36 -11.27
N THR A 130 -8.25 -1.11 -11.60
CA THR A 130 -8.46 0.03 -10.71
C THR A 130 -9.95 0.24 -10.39
N LEU A 131 -10.82 0.14 -11.38
CA LEU A 131 -12.27 0.26 -11.20
C LEU A 131 -12.83 -0.83 -10.30
N ILE A 132 -12.43 -2.09 -10.53
CA ILE A 132 -12.88 -3.24 -9.72
C ILE A 132 -12.46 -3.05 -8.27
N LEU A 133 -11.19 -2.71 -8.02
CA LEU A 133 -10.69 -2.47 -6.68
C LEU A 133 -11.36 -1.26 -6.01
N SER A 134 -11.57 -0.16 -6.75
CA SER A 134 -12.27 1.03 -6.23
C SER A 134 -13.71 0.72 -5.84
N MET A 135 -14.41 -0.12 -6.59
CA MET A 135 -15.74 -0.58 -6.19
C MET A 135 -15.69 -1.39 -4.89
N GLY A 136 -14.69 -2.27 -4.75
CA GLY A 136 -14.46 -3.03 -3.51
C GLY A 136 -14.23 -2.14 -2.30
N VAL A 137 -13.36 -1.13 -2.43
CA VAL A 137 -13.08 -0.16 -1.36
C VAL A 137 -14.34 0.62 -1.00
N LYS A 138 -15.08 1.15 -1.98
CA LYS A 138 -16.35 1.85 -1.74
C LYS A 138 -17.40 0.99 -1.05
N PHE A 139 -17.47 -0.29 -1.41
CA PHE A 139 -18.39 -1.23 -0.76
C PHE A 139 -18.01 -1.45 0.71
N MET A 140 -16.71 -1.58 0.99
CA MET A 140 -16.17 -1.70 2.35
C MET A 140 -16.47 -0.43 3.17
N GLU A 141 -16.21 0.77 2.62
CA GLU A 141 -16.54 2.05 3.25
C GLU A 141 -18.01 2.16 3.62
N LYS A 142 -18.89 1.81 2.69
CA LYS A 142 -20.34 1.84 2.92
C LYS A 142 -20.78 0.91 4.04
N LYS A 143 -20.11 -0.24 4.19
CA LYS A 143 -20.40 -1.19 5.27
C LYS A 143 -19.89 -0.68 6.61
N LEU A 144 -18.71 -0.07 6.66
CA LEU A 144 -18.10 0.47 7.88
C LEU A 144 -18.84 1.70 8.43
N ASN A 145 -19.48 2.49 7.56
CA ASN A 145 -20.22 3.70 7.95
C ASN A 145 -21.69 3.43 8.32
N LYS A 146 -22.18 2.19 8.21
CA LYS A 146 -23.55 1.84 8.56
C LYS A 146 -23.74 1.44 10.03
N ASP A 147 -22.65 1.10 10.72
CA ASP A 147 -22.58 0.74 12.14
C ASP A 147 -21.91 1.85 12.96
#